data_b38b1e5938ae4398b8bc96648deb7272
#
_entry.id   b38b1e5938ae4398b8bc96648deb7272
#
_cell.length_a   1.000
_cell.length_b   1.000
_cell.length_c   1.000
_cell.angle_alpha   90.00
_cell.angle_beta   90.00
_cell.angle_gamma   90.00
#
_symmetry.space_group_name_H-M   'P 1'
#
loop_
_entity.id
_entity.type
_entity.pdbx_description
1 polymer ?
#
loop_
_entity_poly.entity_id
_entity_poly.type
_entity_poly.pdbx_seq_one_letter_code
_entity_poly.pdbx_strand_id
1 'polypeptide(L)'
;RQKFHKKLVNREYSHDHFYCFGQYDIIKHSKLGHKIKYGHPIGSLRSGIFYEKTKKESNENYDICLISNWVNKKKCQRSALLCEINEYSHKVNINLARFIKRNTKKISIALRTSSDEEYNYYRENFGNDAFIFKKYNHSIISDIHQPYSSYNLLLQSELTVSFMSTCVLEALSLNKKAIFIDTSMSDDYVDYDDAIRYKFTSYNLFEKKLNTILEYTYKEYIKPLNVIKANVINLDLNNLPQNIISNHLIQILKGKNEPRYIEKNN
;
A
#
# COMPACT_ATOMS: atom_id res chain seq x y z
N ARG A 1 3.08 18.98 3.23
CA ARG A 1 4.21 18.04 3.04
C ARG A 1 5.42 18.69 2.38
N GLN A 2 5.27 19.57 1.37
CA GLN A 2 6.41 20.32 0.79
C GLN A 2 7.20 21.13 1.84
N LYS A 3 6.52 21.77 2.81
CA LYS A 3 7.20 22.44 3.94
C LYS A 3 7.94 21.45 4.87
N PHE A 4 7.46 20.23 4.97
CA PHE A 4 8.10 19.18 5.76
C PHE A 4 9.36 18.65 5.05
N HIS A 5 9.29 18.44 3.73
CA HIS A 5 10.45 18.05 2.92
C HIS A 5 11.55 19.12 2.93
N LYS A 6 11.23 20.43 2.78
CA LYS A 6 12.22 21.49 2.88
C LYS A 6 12.91 21.57 4.25
N LYS A 7 12.23 21.22 5.35
CA LYS A 7 12.86 21.14 6.68
C LYS A 7 13.75 19.90 6.85
N LEU A 8 13.50 18.82 6.14
CA LEU A 8 14.30 17.59 6.18
C LEU A 8 15.56 17.69 5.31
N VAL A 9 15.51 18.42 4.20
CA VAL A 9 16.64 18.61 3.26
C VAL A 9 17.87 19.24 3.92
N ASN A 10 17.72 19.95 5.04
CA ASN A 10 18.84 20.58 5.75
C ASN A 10 19.34 19.77 6.96
N ARG A 11 18.89 18.55 7.17
CA ARG A 11 19.40 17.67 8.24
C ARG A 11 20.15 16.50 7.61
N GLU A 12 21.46 16.47 7.78
CA GLU A 12 22.26 15.30 7.44
C GLU A 12 21.90 14.16 8.41
N TYR A 13 21.24 13.13 7.90
CA TYR A 13 21.05 11.89 8.61
C TYR A 13 22.09 10.87 8.11
N SER A 14 22.77 10.22 9.03
CA SER A 14 23.68 9.13 8.70
C SER A 14 23.08 7.81 9.18
N HIS A 15 23.11 6.82 8.31
CA HIS A 15 22.62 5.47 8.60
C HIS A 15 23.72 4.48 8.25
N ASP A 16 24.15 3.67 9.21
CA ASP A 16 25.04 2.54 8.91
C ASP A 16 24.27 1.50 8.10
N HIS A 17 23.07 1.14 8.54
CA HIS A 17 22.19 0.21 7.84
C HIS A 17 20.81 0.84 7.66
N PHE A 18 20.28 0.79 6.43
CA PHE A 18 18.97 1.31 6.06
C PHE A 18 18.14 0.22 5.40
N TYR A 19 17.20 -0.35 6.14
CA TYR A 19 16.24 -1.33 5.62
C TYR A 19 15.02 -0.62 5.05
N CYS A 20 14.66 -0.94 3.81
CA CYS A 20 13.61 -0.23 3.08
C CYS A 20 12.81 -1.15 2.15
N PHE A 21 11.76 -0.62 1.56
CA PHE A 21 10.89 -1.39 0.68
C PHE A 21 11.58 -1.80 -0.61
N GLY A 22 12.29 -0.88 -1.25
CA GLY A 22 12.94 -1.12 -2.52
C GLY A 22 14.14 -0.21 -2.77
N GLN A 23 14.83 -0.43 -3.87
CA GLN A 23 15.99 0.37 -4.28
C GLN A 23 15.64 1.86 -4.42
N TYR A 24 14.40 2.15 -4.82
CA TYR A 24 13.90 3.52 -4.94
C TYR A 24 14.00 4.32 -3.64
N ASP A 25 13.72 3.71 -2.48
CA ASP A 25 13.84 4.40 -1.19
C ASP A 25 15.28 4.83 -0.90
N ILE A 26 16.26 3.98 -1.23
CA ILE A 26 17.68 4.31 -1.06
C ILE A 26 18.04 5.52 -1.90
N ILE A 27 17.67 5.51 -3.19
CA ILE A 27 17.92 6.61 -4.12
C ILE A 27 17.24 7.89 -3.63
N LYS A 28 15.98 7.80 -3.22
CA LYS A 28 15.19 8.94 -2.73
C LYS A 28 15.81 9.56 -1.48
N HIS A 29 16.15 8.75 -0.49
CA HIS A 29 16.75 9.24 0.75
C HIS A 29 18.15 9.84 0.51
N SER A 30 18.97 9.23 -0.36
CA SER A 30 20.27 9.80 -0.76
C SER A 30 20.11 11.15 -1.44
N LYS A 31 19.12 11.32 -2.33
CA LYS A 31 18.81 12.64 -2.95
C LYS A 31 18.32 13.68 -1.94
N LEU A 32 17.75 13.27 -0.81
CA LEU A 32 17.36 14.14 0.30
C LEU A 32 18.52 14.48 1.24
N GLY A 33 19.75 14.05 0.93
CA GLY A 33 20.96 14.34 1.72
C GLY A 33 21.25 13.33 2.82
N HIS A 34 20.55 12.19 2.87
CA HIS A 34 20.86 11.13 3.82
C HIS A 34 22.14 10.39 3.40
N LYS A 35 23.07 10.21 4.32
CA LYS A 35 24.26 9.38 4.14
C LYS A 35 23.91 7.94 4.53
N ILE A 36 23.74 7.07 3.54
CA ILE A 36 23.42 5.66 3.74
C ILE A 36 24.68 4.86 3.43
N LYS A 37 25.25 4.17 4.44
CA LYS A 37 26.44 3.36 4.26
C LYS A 37 26.07 2.01 3.59
N TYR A 38 25.02 1.35 4.09
CA TYR A 38 24.51 0.09 3.56
C TYR A 38 23.00 0.17 3.42
N GLY A 39 22.49 0.09 2.19
CA GLY A 39 21.07 0.06 1.87
C GLY A 39 20.59 -1.37 1.66
N HIS A 40 19.48 -1.76 2.27
CA HIS A 40 18.91 -3.10 2.22
C HIS A 40 17.46 -3.03 1.68
N PRO A 41 17.25 -3.20 0.36
CA PRO A 41 15.91 -3.22 -0.23
C PRO A 41 15.25 -4.58 0.01
N ILE A 42 14.70 -4.78 1.20
CA ILE A 42 14.20 -6.08 1.67
C ILE A 42 12.67 -6.25 1.52
N GLY A 43 11.95 -5.20 1.15
CA GLY A 43 10.49 -5.21 1.09
C GLY A 43 9.83 -4.78 2.40
N SER A 44 8.51 -5.02 2.49
CA SER A 44 7.73 -4.71 3.69
C SER A 44 7.89 -5.79 4.74
N LEU A 45 8.49 -5.45 5.88
CA LEU A 45 8.57 -6.35 7.04
C LEU A 45 7.19 -6.86 7.47
N ARG A 46 6.20 -5.98 7.46
CA ARG A 46 4.82 -6.30 7.83
C ARG A 46 4.21 -7.33 6.87
N SER A 47 4.37 -7.13 5.56
CA SER A 47 3.90 -8.09 4.55
C SER A 47 4.59 -9.44 4.69
N GLY A 48 5.89 -9.47 4.97
CA GLY A 48 6.65 -10.70 5.17
C GLY A 48 6.15 -11.51 6.37
N ILE A 49 5.98 -10.86 7.53
CA ILE A 49 5.46 -11.51 8.75
C ILE A 49 4.05 -12.04 8.51
N PHE A 50 3.21 -11.26 7.83
CA PHE A 50 1.85 -11.65 7.54
C PHE A 50 1.80 -12.85 6.57
N TYR A 51 2.57 -12.80 5.50
CA TYR A 51 2.65 -13.88 4.51
C TYR A 51 3.05 -15.21 5.15
N GLU A 52 4.02 -15.20 6.05
CA GLU A 52 4.46 -16.40 6.76
C GLU A 52 3.34 -17.05 7.58
N LYS A 53 2.49 -16.22 8.22
CA LYS A 53 1.37 -16.68 9.04
C LYS A 53 0.20 -17.21 8.22
N THR A 54 -0.04 -16.66 7.02
CA THR A 54 -1.27 -16.93 6.24
C THR A 54 -1.05 -17.85 5.04
N LYS A 55 0.13 -18.40 4.85
CA LYS A 55 0.50 -19.26 3.72
C LYS A 55 -0.50 -20.36 3.33
N LYS A 56 -1.49 -20.66 4.20
CA LYS A 56 -2.39 -21.81 4.07
C LYS A 56 -3.83 -21.47 3.63
N GLU A 57 -4.24 -20.20 3.50
CA GLU A 57 -5.68 -19.87 3.48
C GLU A 57 -6.13 -18.91 2.35
N SER A 58 -5.43 -18.78 1.24
CA SER A 58 -5.80 -17.82 0.20
C SER A 58 -6.84 -18.34 -0.79
N ASN A 59 -8.08 -18.51 -0.35
CA ASN A 59 -9.20 -18.59 -1.28
C ASN A 59 -9.66 -17.15 -1.60
N GLU A 60 -9.71 -16.80 -2.89
CA GLU A 60 -10.25 -15.51 -3.31
C GLU A 60 -11.77 -15.49 -3.12
N ASN A 61 -12.22 -14.68 -2.16
CA ASN A 61 -13.65 -14.57 -1.80
C ASN A 61 -14.28 -13.29 -2.36
N TYR A 62 -13.45 -12.32 -2.76
CA TYR A 62 -13.86 -10.98 -3.22
C TYR A 62 -13.17 -10.62 -4.52
N ASP A 63 -13.90 -9.93 -5.42
CA ASP A 63 -13.32 -9.36 -6.62
C ASP A 63 -12.43 -8.14 -6.28
N ILE A 64 -12.86 -7.33 -5.32
CA ILE A 64 -12.17 -6.10 -4.95
C ILE A 64 -12.04 -5.96 -3.44
N CYS A 65 -10.84 -5.55 -2.98
CA CYS A 65 -10.60 -5.02 -1.65
C CYS A 65 -10.38 -3.51 -1.72
N LEU A 66 -11.22 -2.72 -1.07
CA LEU A 66 -11.03 -1.29 -0.88
C LEU A 66 -10.32 -1.02 0.46
N ILE A 67 -9.15 -0.41 0.41
CA ILE A 67 -8.47 0.11 1.60
C ILE A 67 -8.94 1.55 1.83
N SER A 68 -9.68 1.75 2.89
CA SER A 68 -10.28 3.03 3.21
C SER A 68 -9.25 4.14 3.46
N ASN A 69 -9.54 5.32 2.91
CA ASN A 69 -8.86 6.56 3.25
C ASN A 69 -9.79 7.58 3.93
N TRP A 70 -10.92 7.13 4.42
CA TRP A 70 -11.93 7.98 5.03
C TRP A 70 -11.32 8.96 6.05
N VAL A 71 -11.80 10.21 6.01
CA VAL A 71 -11.40 11.28 6.90
C VAL A 71 -12.65 11.90 7.51
N ASN A 72 -12.67 12.03 8.83
CA ASN A 72 -13.76 12.65 9.56
C ASN A 72 -13.97 14.10 9.09
N LYS A 73 -15.25 14.51 8.91
CA LYS A 73 -15.63 15.86 8.46
C LYS A 73 -15.00 16.98 9.31
N LYS A 74 -14.89 16.79 10.63
CA LYS A 74 -14.25 17.78 11.53
C LYS A 74 -12.75 17.98 11.23
N LYS A 75 -12.06 16.96 10.71
CA LYS A 75 -10.66 17.09 10.26
C LYS A 75 -10.56 17.80 8.92
N CYS A 76 -11.53 17.62 8.03
CA CYS A 76 -11.59 18.32 6.75
C CYS A 76 -11.68 19.84 6.95
N GLN A 77 -12.48 20.30 7.91
CA GLN A 77 -12.65 21.73 8.20
C GLN A 77 -11.36 22.48 8.58
N ARG A 78 -10.31 21.74 8.94
CA ARG A 78 -9.01 22.32 9.32
C ARG A 78 -8.05 22.57 8.16
N SER A 79 -8.38 22.12 6.95
CA SER A 79 -7.51 22.26 5.79
C SER A 79 -8.28 22.13 4.48
N ALA A 80 -8.26 23.17 3.65
CA ALA A 80 -8.88 23.15 2.32
C ALA A 80 -8.37 21.96 1.48
N LEU A 81 -7.08 21.69 1.51
CA LEU A 81 -6.49 20.54 0.79
C LEU A 81 -7.07 19.20 1.24
N LEU A 82 -7.31 19.01 2.55
CA LEU A 82 -7.93 17.78 3.05
C LEU A 82 -9.38 17.66 2.61
N CYS A 83 -10.09 18.78 2.50
CA CYS A 83 -11.46 18.80 1.96
C CYS A 83 -11.48 18.35 0.50
N GLU A 84 -10.63 18.91 -0.35
CA GLU A 84 -10.52 18.55 -1.77
C GLU A 84 -10.17 17.07 -1.97
N ILE A 85 -9.17 16.56 -1.23
CA ILE A 85 -8.81 15.15 -1.24
C ILE A 85 -10.01 14.27 -0.84
N ASN A 86 -10.74 14.68 0.20
CA ASN A 86 -11.88 13.91 0.69
C ASN A 86 -13.04 13.91 -0.30
N GLU A 87 -13.33 15.05 -0.94
CA GLU A 87 -14.36 15.16 -1.98
C GLU A 87 -14.04 14.28 -3.19
N TYR A 88 -12.79 14.30 -3.66
CA TYR A 88 -12.36 13.44 -4.75
C TYR A 88 -12.46 11.96 -4.35
N SER A 89 -12.00 11.60 -3.17
CA SER A 89 -12.10 10.24 -2.65
C SER A 89 -13.56 9.78 -2.54
N HIS A 90 -14.45 10.67 -2.11
CA HIS A 90 -15.88 10.38 -2.07
C HIS A 90 -16.45 10.11 -3.47
N LYS A 91 -16.13 10.94 -4.47
CA LYS A 91 -16.54 10.71 -5.86
C LYS A 91 -16.05 9.35 -6.38
N VAL A 92 -14.82 8.98 -6.08
CA VAL A 92 -14.27 7.67 -6.49
C VAL A 92 -15.00 6.53 -5.76
N ASN A 93 -15.29 6.66 -4.47
CA ASN A 93 -16.06 5.66 -3.72
C ASN A 93 -17.46 5.46 -4.29
N ILE A 94 -18.17 6.55 -4.67
CA ILE A 94 -19.48 6.47 -5.36
C ILE A 94 -19.35 5.74 -6.70
N ASN A 95 -18.32 6.06 -7.47
CA ASN A 95 -18.05 5.37 -8.75
C ASN A 95 -17.76 3.88 -8.53
N LEU A 96 -17.01 3.53 -7.51
CA LEU A 96 -16.73 2.14 -7.15
C LEU A 96 -18.00 1.40 -6.71
N ALA A 97 -18.84 2.01 -5.87
CA ALA A 97 -20.11 1.44 -5.45
C ALA A 97 -21.04 1.21 -6.65
N ARG A 98 -21.12 2.18 -7.57
CA ARG A 98 -21.86 2.04 -8.83
C ARG A 98 -21.31 0.89 -9.68
N PHE A 99 -19.99 0.77 -9.81
CA PHE A 99 -19.33 -0.29 -10.56
C PHE A 99 -19.67 -1.68 -9.98
N ILE A 100 -19.54 -1.84 -8.66
CA ILE A 100 -19.85 -3.07 -7.94
C ILE A 100 -21.29 -3.51 -8.22
N LYS A 101 -22.25 -2.60 -8.07
CA LYS A 101 -23.66 -2.87 -8.28
C LYS A 101 -23.98 -3.26 -9.74
N ARG A 102 -23.41 -2.54 -10.72
CA ARG A 102 -23.67 -2.79 -12.15
C ARG A 102 -23.07 -4.10 -12.65
N ASN A 103 -21.91 -4.48 -12.13
CA ASN A 103 -21.16 -5.63 -12.61
C ASN A 103 -21.30 -6.85 -11.66
N THR A 104 -22.19 -6.78 -10.67
CA THR A 104 -22.45 -7.86 -9.70
C THR A 104 -21.16 -8.40 -9.05
N LYS A 105 -20.27 -7.46 -8.68
CA LYS A 105 -18.97 -7.77 -8.09
C LYS A 105 -19.06 -7.85 -6.56
N LYS A 106 -18.24 -8.72 -5.96
CA LYS A 106 -18.11 -8.82 -4.50
C LYS A 106 -17.00 -7.88 -4.02
N ILE A 107 -17.30 -7.05 -3.02
CA ILE A 107 -16.34 -6.12 -2.44
C ILE A 107 -16.13 -6.38 -0.95
N SER A 108 -14.87 -6.32 -0.52
CA SER A 108 -14.48 -6.16 0.87
C SER A 108 -13.93 -4.77 1.12
N ILE A 109 -14.18 -4.19 2.30
CA ILE A 109 -13.72 -2.86 2.67
C ILE A 109 -12.98 -2.94 3.99
N ALA A 110 -11.68 -2.64 3.96
CA ALA A 110 -10.84 -2.54 5.14
C ALA A 110 -10.90 -1.11 5.68
N LEU A 111 -11.56 -0.90 6.81
CA LEU A 111 -11.68 0.41 7.43
C LEU A 111 -10.33 0.91 7.97
N ARG A 112 -10.12 2.22 7.88
CA ARG A 112 -8.95 2.90 8.43
C ARG A 112 -9.03 3.06 9.94
N THR A 113 -10.23 3.33 10.44
CA THR A 113 -10.53 3.50 11.86
C THR A 113 -11.59 2.50 12.28
N SER A 114 -11.82 2.36 13.57
CA SER A 114 -12.93 1.55 14.09
C SER A 114 -14.19 2.37 14.36
N SER A 115 -14.27 3.59 13.84
CA SER A 115 -15.39 4.48 14.13
C SER A 115 -16.68 4.05 13.44
N ASP A 116 -17.80 4.23 14.12
CA ASP A 116 -19.11 3.98 13.53
C ASP A 116 -19.42 4.94 12.39
N GLU A 117 -18.89 6.17 12.43
CA GLU A 117 -19.05 7.15 11.35
C GLU A 117 -18.47 6.63 10.03
N GLU A 118 -17.25 6.05 10.07
CA GLU A 118 -16.63 5.47 8.88
C GLU A 118 -17.41 4.23 8.39
N TYR A 119 -17.79 3.36 9.33
CA TYR A 119 -18.59 2.18 9.01
C TYR A 119 -19.92 2.56 8.32
N ASN A 120 -20.66 3.49 8.90
CA ASN A 120 -21.94 3.94 8.37
C ASN A 120 -21.77 4.60 7.00
N TYR A 121 -20.72 5.42 6.81
CA TYR A 121 -20.39 6.00 5.50
C TYR A 121 -20.27 4.93 4.41
N TYR A 122 -19.52 3.86 4.65
CA TYR A 122 -19.36 2.81 3.66
C TYR A 122 -20.62 1.95 3.52
N ARG A 123 -21.33 1.71 4.60
CA ARG A 123 -22.61 0.97 4.57
C ARG A 123 -23.68 1.70 3.75
N GLU A 124 -23.79 2.99 3.89
CA GLU A 124 -24.72 3.83 3.11
C GLU A 124 -24.38 3.85 1.62
N ASN A 125 -23.13 3.91 1.26
CA ASN A 125 -22.70 4.00 -0.13
C ASN A 125 -22.67 2.66 -0.87
N PHE A 126 -22.25 1.58 -0.20
CA PHE A 126 -22.05 0.26 -0.83
C PHE A 126 -23.18 -0.75 -0.55
N GLY A 127 -24.05 -0.47 0.41
CA GLY A 127 -25.17 -1.35 0.75
C GLY A 127 -24.78 -2.53 1.65
N ASN A 128 -25.74 -3.45 1.82
CA ASN A 128 -25.58 -4.59 2.73
C ASN A 128 -24.68 -5.71 2.18
N ASP A 129 -24.54 -5.79 0.86
CA ASP A 129 -23.75 -6.84 0.18
C ASP A 129 -22.25 -6.61 0.30
N ALA A 130 -21.82 -5.40 0.68
CA ALA A 130 -20.43 -5.11 0.93
C ALA A 130 -19.96 -5.70 2.26
N PHE A 131 -18.90 -6.49 2.24
CA PHE A 131 -18.24 -6.94 3.45
C PHE A 131 -17.36 -5.83 4.02
N ILE A 132 -17.78 -5.25 5.15
CA ILE A 132 -17.06 -4.15 5.80
C ILE A 132 -16.40 -4.66 7.06
N PHE A 133 -15.07 -4.61 7.10
CA PHE A 133 -14.30 -5.07 8.22
C PHE A 133 -13.90 -3.90 9.13
N LYS A 134 -14.42 -3.89 10.36
CA LYS A 134 -13.99 -2.98 11.42
C LYS A 134 -12.68 -3.44 12.02
N LYS A 135 -11.67 -2.58 12.03
CA LYS A 135 -10.43 -2.81 12.75
C LYS A 135 -10.73 -2.77 14.25
N TYR A 136 -10.46 -3.85 14.98
CA TYR A 136 -10.60 -3.84 16.43
C TYR A 136 -9.64 -2.81 17.05
N ASN A 137 -10.09 -2.10 18.12
CA ASN A 137 -9.27 -1.14 18.83
C ASN A 137 -7.98 -1.78 19.33
N HIS A 138 -6.85 -1.30 18.82
CA HIS A 138 -5.53 -1.70 19.27
C HIS A 138 -5.19 -1.01 20.61
N SER A 139 -5.83 -1.38 21.69
CA SER A 139 -5.33 -1.00 23.01
C SER A 139 -4.33 -2.01 23.60
N ILE A 140 -4.09 -3.15 22.92
CA ILE A 140 -3.21 -4.19 23.45
C ILE A 140 -2.32 -4.69 22.34
N ILE A 141 -1.03 -4.38 22.44
CA ILE A 141 0.07 -4.91 21.60
C ILE A 141 0.22 -6.44 21.78
N SER A 142 -0.49 -7.06 22.71
CA SER A 142 -0.37 -8.46 23.09
C SER A 142 -1.05 -9.46 22.16
N ASP A 143 -1.97 -9.04 21.28
CA ASP A 143 -2.64 -9.97 20.36
C ASP A 143 -1.93 -10.05 19.02
N ILE A 144 -0.74 -10.62 19.04
CA ILE A 144 0.00 -11.14 17.86
C ILE A 144 -0.87 -12.16 17.06
N HIS A 145 -1.95 -12.65 17.64
CA HIS A 145 -2.84 -13.65 17.05
C HIS A 145 -4.08 -13.08 16.33
N GLN A 146 -4.36 -11.78 16.43
CA GLN A 146 -5.45 -11.23 15.63
C GLN A 146 -4.98 -10.99 14.19
N PRO A 147 -5.69 -11.52 13.19
CA PRO A 147 -5.30 -11.35 11.81
C PRO A 147 -5.26 -9.85 11.48
N TYR A 148 -4.18 -9.41 10.88
CA TYR A 148 -4.08 -8.07 10.30
C TYR A 148 -5.18 -7.92 9.25
N SER A 149 -6.31 -7.39 9.64
CA SER A 149 -7.56 -7.41 8.90
C SER A 149 -7.46 -6.93 7.46
N SER A 150 -6.71 -5.87 7.22
CA SER A 150 -6.51 -5.35 5.87
C SER A 150 -5.70 -6.30 4.98
N TYR A 151 -4.73 -7.01 5.52
CA TYR A 151 -3.94 -7.98 4.75
C TYR A 151 -4.73 -9.25 4.42
N ASN A 152 -5.59 -9.73 5.35
CA ASN A 152 -6.48 -10.85 5.06
C ASN A 152 -7.41 -10.52 3.89
N LEU A 153 -8.06 -9.35 3.94
CA LEU A 153 -8.95 -8.93 2.86
C LEU A 153 -8.20 -8.71 1.55
N LEU A 154 -6.97 -8.16 1.61
CA LEU A 154 -6.11 -7.98 0.46
C LEU A 154 -5.77 -9.34 -0.18
N LEU A 155 -5.40 -10.36 0.61
CA LEU A 155 -5.08 -11.70 0.09
C LEU A 155 -6.32 -12.45 -0.43
N GLN A 156 -7.49 -12.23 0.16
CA GLN A 156 -8.75 -12.83 -0.25
C GLN A 156 -9.42 -12.11 -1.42
N SER A 157 -8.77 -11.10 -2.00
CA SER A 157 -9.32 -10.32 -3.10
C SER A 157 -8.44 -10.41 -4.33
N GLU A 158 -9.06 -10.32 -5.50
CA GLU A 158 -8.36 -10.32 -6.79
C GLU A 158 -7.65 -8.98 -7.03
N LEU A 159 -8.32 -7.86 -6.72
CA LEU A 159 -7.84 -6.51 -6.93
C LEU A 159 -7.88 -5.69 -5.65
N THR A 160 -6.77 -5.04 -5.29
CA THR A 160 -6.73 -4.04 -4.21
C THR A 160 -6.86 -2.64 -4.78
N VAL A 161 -7.82 -1.87 -4.27
CA VAL A 161 -7.99 -0.44 -4.59
C VAL A 161 -7.67 0.36 -3.34
N SER A 162 -6.79 1.34 -3.46
CA SER A 162 -6.40 2.18 -2.33
C SER A 162 -6.06 3.60 -2.73
N PHE A 163 -6.20 4.53 -1.79
CA PHE A 163 -5.87 5.94 -1.93
C PHE A 163 -4.58 6.24 -1.17
N MET A 164 -3.50 6.58 -1.87
CA MET A 164 -2.23 7.01 -1.28
C MET A 164 -1.76 6.15 -0.09
N SER A 165 -1.92 4.83 -0.19
CA SER A 165 -1.51 3.88 0.86
C SER A 165 -0.41 2.94 0.37
N THR A 166 0.55 2.63 1.25
CA THR A 166 1.58 1.61 1.01
C THR A 166 0.99 0.22 0.79
N CYS A 167 -0.27 -0.02 1.20
CA CYS A 167 -0.96 -1.29 0.95
C CYS A 167 -1.02 -1.69 -0.53
N VAL A 168 -0.97 -0.72 -1.46
CA VAL A 168 -0.87 -1.00 -2.90
C VAL A 168 0.44 -1.71 -3.23
N LEU A 169 1.56 -1.18 -2.73
CA LEU A 169 2.87 -1.80 -2.93
C LEU A 169 2.96 -3.17 -2.24
N GLU A 170 2.39 -3.26 -1.05
CA GLU A 170 2.33 -4.52 -0.30
C GLU A 170 1.48 -5.56 -1.03
N ALA A 171 0.37 -5.16 -1.67
CA ALA A 171 -0.42 -6.04 -2.53
C ALA A 171 0.41 -6.56 -3.73
N LEU A 172 1.12 -5.67 -4.42
CA LEU A 172 2.01 -6.05 -5.52
C LEU A 172 3.09 -7.03 -5.08
N SER A 173 3.68 -6.83 -3.89
CA SER A 173 4.69 -7.74 -3.35
C SER A 173 4.13 -9.13 -3.04
N LEU A 174 2.85 -9.22 -2.71
CA LEU A 174 2.12 -10.46 -2.45
C LEU A 174 1.50 -11.07 -3.72
N ASN A 175 1.93 -10.63 -4.91
CA ASN A 175 1.42 -11.07 -6.20
C ASN A 175 -0.09 -10.84 -6.39
N LYS A 176 -0.61 -9.74 -5.85
CA LYS A 176 -1.99 -9.29 -6.05
C LYS A 176 -2.04 -8.07 -6.97
N LYS A 177 -3.10 -7.98 -7.78
CA LYS A 177 -3.37 -6.77 -8.58
C LYS A 177 -3.71 -5.62 -7.65
N ALA A 178 -3.26 -4.39 -7.99
CA ALA A 178 -3.53 -3.22 -7.16
C ALA A 178 -3.68 -1.95 -8.00
N ILE A 179 -4.53 -1.03 -7.53
CA ILE A 179 -4.71 0.30 -8.08
C ILE A 179 -4.45 1.33 -7.00
N PHE A 180 -3.58 2.26 -7.30
CA PHE A 180 -3.35 3.45 -6.51
C PHE A 180 -4.20 4.60 -7.06
N ILE A 181 -5.19 5.03 -6.30
CA ILE A 181 -5.98 6.21 -6.63
C ILE A 181 -5.21 7.45 -6.20
N ASP A 182 -4.78 8.22 -7.17
CA ASP A 182 -4.09 9.47 -6.92
C ASP A 182 -5.06 10.56 -6.51
N THR A 183 -4.95 10.99 -5.28
CA THR A 183 -5.71 12.11 -4.72
C THR A 183 -4.86 13.38 -4.61
N SER A 184 -3.62 13.36 -5.12
CA SER A 184 -2.78 14.54 -5.09
C SER A 184 -3.31 15.59 -6.09
N MET A 185 -3.29 16.84 -5.67
CA MET A 185 -3.66 17.99 -6.51
C MET A 185 -2.43 18.56 -7.21
N SER A 186 -1.23 18.01 -6.98
CA SER A 186 0.03 18.45 -7.58
C SER A 186 0.76 17.27 -8.23
N ASP A 187 1.44 17.55 -9.34
CA ASP A 187 2.27 16.58 -10.06
C ASP A 187 3.54 16.19 -9.30
N ASP A 188 3.79 16.79 -8.14
CA ASP A 188 4.98 16.56 -7.31
C ASP A 188 4.99 15.19 -6.59
N TYR A 189 3.91 14.41 -6.68
CA TYR A 189 3.82 13.06 -6.11
C TYR A 189 4.21 11.99 -7.13
N VAL A 190 5.43 12.04 -7.60
CA VAL A 190 5.99 11.15 -8.64
C VAL A 190 6.52 9.83 -8.08
N ASP A 191 6.15 9.47 -6.85
CA ASP A 191 6.72 8.27 -6.20
C ASP A 191 6.14 6.95 -6.72
N TYR A 192 5.11 7.00 -7.56
CA TYR A 192 4.50 5.81 -8.15
C TYR A 192 4.37 6.01 -9.65
N ASP A 193 4.81 5.01 -10.40
CA ASP A 193 4.70 4.98 -11.84
C ASP A 193 3.22 5.04 -12.27
N ASP A 194 2.96 5.72 -13.38
CA ASP A 194 1.63 5.87 -14.01
C ASP A 194 0.94 4.53 -14.30
N ALA A 195 1.71 3.44 -14.35
CA ALA A 195 1.17 2.11 -14.57
C ALA A 195 0.27 1.59 -13.43
N ILE A 196 0.46 2.05 -12.18
CA ILE A 196 -0.39 1.70 -11.02
C ILE A 196 -1.15 2.89 -10.45
N ARG A 197 -0.79 4.11 -10.86
CA ARG A 197 -1.35 5.36 -10.37
C ARG A 197 -2.44 5.85 -11.34
N TYR A 198 -3.63 6.04 -10.83
CA TYR A 198 -4.75 6.50 -11.65
C TYR A 198 -5.46 7.69 -11.04
N LYS A 199 -5.71 8.69 -11.89
CA LYS A 199 -6.58 9.82 -11.61
C LYS A 199 -7.78 9.74 -12.56
N PHE A 200 -8.96 9.54 -12.03
CA PHE A 200 -10.17 9.37 -12.83
C PHE A 200 -10.93 10.67 -12.94
N THR A 201 -11.24 11.05 -14.18
CA THR A 201 -12.03 12.23 -14.51
C THR A 201 -13.49 11.91 -14.82
N SER A 202 -13.78 10.66 -15.17
CA SER A 202 -15.14 10.22 -15.50
C SER A 202 -15.40 8.77 -15.06
N TYR A 203 -16.69 8.44 -14.87
CA TYR A 203 -17.11 7.08 -14.55
C TYR A 203 -16.75 6.07 -15.65
N ASN A 204 -16.92 6.44 -16.93
CA ASN A 204 -16.64 5.52 -18.03
C ASN A 204 -15.16 5.11 -18.10
N LEU A 205 -14.23 6.03 -17.85
CA LEU A 205 -12.81 5.73 -17.77
C LEU A 205 -12.50 4.84 -16.56
N PHE A 206 -13.14 5.13 -15.44
CA PHE A 206 -13.01 4.32 -14.22
C PHE A 206 -13.50 2.88 -14.46
N GLU A 207 -14.71 2.71 -14.97
CA GLU A 207 -15.31 1.40 -15.26
C GLU A 207 -14.48 0.60 -16.27
N LYS A 208 -14.08 1.22 -17.38
CA LYS A 208 -13.22 0.60 -18.40
C LYS A 208 -11.91 0.10 -17.77
N LYS A 209 -11.27 0.92 -16.92
CA LYS A 209 -10.00 0.55 -16.30
C LYS A 209 -10.13 -0.61 -15.33
N LEU A 210 -11.17 -0.60 -14.47
CA LEU A 210 -11.43 -1.70 -13.54
C LEU A 210 -11.70 -3.01 -14.28
N ASN A 211 -12.56 -2.99 -15.30
CA ASN A 211 -12.85 -4.18 -16.12
C ASN A 211 -11.56 -4.73 -16.75
N THR A 212 -10.78 -3.88 -17.40
CA THR A 212 -9.50 -4.29 -18.02
C THR A 212 -8.57 -4.97 -17.02
N ILE A 213 -8.42 -4.42 -15.81
CA ILE A 213 -7.53 -4.99 -14.80
C ILE A 213 -8.09 -6.30 -14.22
N LEU A 214 -9.40 -6.39 -14.01
CA LEU A 214 -10.04 -7.62 -13.53
C LEU A 214 -9.96 -8.75 -14.56
N GLU A 215 -10.06 -8.45 -15.85
CA GLU A 215 -9.93 -9.41 -16.94
C GLU A 215 -8.50 -9.94 -17.11
N TYR A 216 -7.48 -9.15 -16.77
CA TYR A 216 -6.10 -9.58 -16.88
C TYR A 216 -5.77 -10.72 -15.90
N THR A 217 -5.00 -11.70 -16.35
CA THR A 217 -4.24 -12.56 -15.43
C THR A 217 -3.21 -11.72 -14.67
N TYR A 218 -2.73 -12.20 -13.52
CA TYR A 218 -1.68 -11.49 -12.79
C TYR A 218 -0.40 -11.30 -13.64
N LYS A 219 -0.08 -12.28 -14.50
CA LYS A 219 1.09 -12.21 -15.38
C LYS A 219 0.98 -11.09 -16.43
N GLU A 220 -0.21 -10.90 -16.99
CA GLU A 220 -0.47 -9.80 -17.94
C GLU A 220 -0.46 -8.45 -17.22
N TYR A 221 -1.12 -8.37 -16.07
CA TYR A 221 -1.17 -7.16 -15.25
C TYR A 221 0.22 -6.69 -14.82
N ILE A 222 1.11 -7.60 -14.39
CA ILE A 222 2.43 -7.25 -13.85
C ILE A 222 3.46 -6.95 -14.92
N LYS A 223 3.25 -7.38 -16.17
CA LYS A 223 4.22 -7.23 -17.27
C LYS A 223 4.74 -5.79 -17.44
N PRO A 224 3.88 -4.75 -17.52
CA PRO A 224 4.34 -3.37 -17.59
C PRO A 224 4.91 -2.85 -16.26
N LEU A 225 4.70 -3.56 -15.14
CA LEU A 225 5.07 -3.15 -13.78
C LEU A 225 6.36 -3.81 -13.27
N ASN A 226 7.02 -4.64 -14.06
CA ASN A 226 8.19 -5.40 -13.61
C ASN A 226 9.32 -4.50 -13.10
N VAL A 227 9.56 -3.35 -13.74
CA VAL A 227 10.56 -2.37 -13.31
C VAL A 227 10.19 -1.77 -11.95
N ILE A 228 8.91 -1.45 -11.75
CA ILE A 228 8.39 -0.89 -10.50
C ILE A 228 8.53 -1.90 -9.38
N LYS A 229 8.10 -3.14 -9.62
CA LYS A 229 8.17 -4.20 -8.60
C LYS A 229 9.60 -4.40 -8.11
N ALA A 230 10.59 -4.39 -9.01
CA ALA A 230 11.98 -4.54 -8.64
C ALA A 230 12.55 -3.34 -7.86
N ASN A 231 12.12 -2.11 -8.21
CA ASN A 231 12.71 -0.89 -7.65
C ASN A 231 11.95 -0.33 -6.46
N VAL A 232 10.62 -0.42 -6.45
CA VAL A 232 9.77 0.25 -5.45
C VAL A 232 9.48 -0.64 -4.25
N ILE A 233 9.27 -1.94 -4.49
CA ILE A 233 9.08 -2.90 -3.41
C ILE A 233 9.71 -4.24 -3.78
N ASN A 234 10.58 -4.72 -2.92
CA ASN A 234 11.14 -6.05 -3.03
C ASN A 234 10.45 -6.96 -2.01
N LEU A 235 9.95 -8.11 -2.45
CA LEU A 235 9.59 -9.21 -1.58
C LEU A 235 10.00 -10.50 -2.26
N ASP A 236 11.04 -11.11 -1.73
CA ASP A 236 11.39 -12.49 -2.03
C ASP A 236 10.61 -13.40 -1.08
N LEU A 237 9.61 -14.11 -1.63
CA LEU A 237 8.78 -15.04 -0.85
C LEU A 237 9.56 -16.24 -0.32
N ASN A 238 10.77 -16.50 -0.82
CA ASN A 238 11.66 -17.55 -0.34
C ASN A 238 12.57 -17.05 0.79
N ASN A 239 12.82 -15.73 0.84
CA ASN A 239 13.65 -15.11 1.85
C ASN A 239 12.98 -13.85 2.40
N LEU A 240 12.09 -14.03 3.36
CA LEU A 240 11.23 -12.98 3.88
C LEU A 240 12.03 -11.87 4.62
N PRO A 241 11.56 -10.62 4.61
CA PRO A 241 12.25 -9.49 5.22
C PRO A 241 12.68 -9.70 6.67
N GLN A 242 11.84 -10.33 7.49
CA GLN A 242 12.16 -10.63 8.89
C GLN A 242 13.35 -11.59 9.03
N ASN A 243 13.47 -12.57 8.12
CA ASN A 243 14.58 -13.53 8.13
C ASN A 243 15.89 -12.86 7.68
N ILE A 244 15.81 -11.97 6.67
CA ILE A 244 16.95 -11.19 6.20
C ILE A 244 17.49 -10.33 7.34
N ILE A 245 16.62 -9.56 8.02
CA ILE A 245 17.02 -8.70 9.15
C ILE A 245 17.60 -9.55 10.28
N SER A 246 16.93 -10.61 10.69
CA SER A 246 17.38 -11.48 11.78
C SER A 246 18.76 -12.07 11.50
N ASN A 247 18.95 -12.64 10.31
CA ASN A 247 20.24 -13.22 9.91
C ASN A 247 21.35 -12.16 9.87
N HIS A 248 21.04 -10.96 9.36
CA HIS A 248 22.01 -9.87 9.33
C HIS A 248 22.41 -9.40 10.73
N LEU A 249 21.47 -9.22 11.64
CA LEU A 249 21.74 -8.83 13.03
C LEU A 249 22.59 -9.91 13.75
N ILE A 250 22.30 -11.19 13.52
CA ILE A 250 23.10 -12.29 14.08
C ILE A 250 24.53 -12.25 13.54
N GLN A 251 24.74 -11.93 12.27
CA GLN A 251 26.09 -11.81 11.68
C GLN A 251 26.87 -10.65 12.30
N ILE A 252 26.23 -9.48 12.47
CA ILE A 252 26.83 -8.31 13.14
C ILE A 252 27.24 -8.67 14.57
N LEU A 253 26.35 -9.30 15.34
CA LEU A 253 26.62 -9.71 16.74
C LEU A 253 27.77 -10.73 16.86
N LYS A 254 27.98 -11.55 15.83
CA LYS A 254 29.10 -12.51 15.77
C LYS A 254 30.42 -11.90 15.26
N GLY A 255 30.46 -10.59 15.05
CA GLY A 255 31.63 -9.89 14.52
C GLY A 255 32.00 -10.29 13.09
N LYS A 256 31.10 -10.94 12.36
CA LYS A 256 31.29 -11.25 10.95
C LYS A 256 30.95 -10.03 10.11
N ASN A 257 31.93 -9.57 9.34
CA ASN A 257 31.83 -8.39 8.50
C ASN A 257 30.66 -8.48 7.52
N GLU A 258 29.92 -7.44 7.52
CA GLU A 258 29.02 -6.75 6.58
C GLU A 258 28.56 -7.51 5.33
N PRO A 259 27.24 -7.65 5.14
CA PRO A 259 26.70 -8.14 3.88
C PRO A 259 27.00 -7.13 2.74
N ARG A 260 27.58 -7.63 1.68
CA ARG A 260 27.85 -6.89 0.44
C ARG A 260 26.56 -6.68 -0.31
N TYR A 261 25.81 -5.60 0.00
CA TYR A 261 24.66 -5.18 -0.79
C TYR A 261 24.71 -3.68 -1.10
N ILE A 262 25.78 -3.28 -1.78
CA ILE A 262 25.76 -2.05 -2.56
C ILE A 262 26.49 -2.34 -3.85
N GLU A 263 25.78 -2.59 -4.92
CA GLU A 263 26.29 -2.21 -6.21
C GLU A 263 26.27 -0.68 -6.26
N LYS A 264 27.45 -0.07 -6.16
CA LYS A 264 27.66 1.29 -6.60
C LYS A 264 27.45 1.27 -8.11
N ASN A 265 26.24 1.51 -8.57
CA ASN A 265 26.04 1.94 -9.92
C ASN A 265 26.53 3.39 -9.99
N ASN A 266 27.71 3.54 -10.58
CA ASN A 266 28.28 4.81 -11.02
C ASN A 266 27.37 5.46 -12.08
#